data_94fb0555fe6fc1f34b66f05c7e001f60
#
_entry.id   94fb0555fe6fc1f34b66f05c7e001f60
#
_cell.length_a   1.000
_cell.length_b   1.000
_cell.length_c   1.000
_cell.angle_alpha   90.00
_cell.angle_beta   90.00
_cell.angle_gamma   90.00
#
_symmetry.space_group_name_H-M   'P 1'
#
loop_
_entity.id
_entity.type
_entity.pdbx_description
1 polymer ?
#
loop_
_entity_poly.entity_id
_entity_poly.type
_entity_poly.pdbx_seq_one_letter_code
_entity_poly.pdbx_strand_id
1 'polypeptide(L)'
;MFRTIANAWKTADLRKKMIFTLLIVLLYRIGANIPVPFVNITEALDTSGGNILTYFSMMTGSAFNYGTLFALGVTPYINSSIIIQLLGVAIPAIGRLEKEGEEGRKKIAAITRYLTIGLAVLQSVAYYFYIKNTNSDYLAPTEGTFAAVFEAIVIVICFTAGSALVMWLGEQINDRGIGNGISIILFAGIVSRIPTLIGSLWQYFTRGGVFYALSPIVLVCFLLMIAFIVWMDNAERRLPIQYAKRVVGRKMYGGQSTHMPIKVNMSGVLPIIFASSILSIPTTVQMFVNVEEGSFWEKFFNVFSSEHWPYAIIYFVLIIFFAYFYATIQYNPVEMANNLRKNNGAIPGIRPGKSTSDYIGKIINRVTLLGALLISVVALFPILFQLGTKAGGLDMQISMGGTSLIIVVGVALETVKQLESQMMMRHYKGFLD
;
A
#
# COMPACT_ATOMS: atom_id res chain seq x y z
N MET A 1 -7.77 -6.41 20.26
CA MET A 1 -7.51 -5.07 19.71
C MET A 1 -7.85 -3.93 20.68
N PHE A 2 -9.11 -3.70 21.05
CA PHE A 2 -9.45 -2.58 21.96
C PHE A 2 -8.73 -2.62 23.30
N ARG A 3 -8.60 -3.81 23.92
CA ARG A 3 -7.83 -3.97 25.18
C ARG A 3 -6.35 -3.66 25.01
N THR A 4 -5.76 -4.04 23.87
CA THR A 4 -4.35 -3.76 23.54
C THR A 4 -4.10 -2.26 23.43
N ILE A 5 -4.96 -1.53 22.70
CA ILE A 5 -4.89 -0.07 22.54
C ILE A 5 -5.09 0.63 23.91
N ALA A 6 -6.08 0.18 24.69
CA ALA A 6 -6.34 0.74 26.03
C ALA A 6 -5.15 0.52 27.00
N ASN A 7 -4.50 -0.64 26.93
CA ASN A 7 -3.32 -0.93 27.75
C ASN A 7 -2.09 -0.14 27.29
N ALA A 8 -1.88 0.01 25.96
CA ALA A 8 -0.84 0.84 25.39
C ALA A 8 -0.98 2.31 25.82
N TRP A 9 -2.23 2.82 25.88
CA TRP A 9 -2.51 4.20 26.32
C TRP A 9 -2.13 4.47 27.78
N LYS A 10 -2.17 3.45 28.64
CA LYS A 10 -1.74 3.56 30.05
C LYS A 10 -0.23 3.73 30.18
N THR A 11 0.54 3.31 29.19
CA THR A 11 2.01 3.40 29.20
C THR A 11 2.45 4.77 28.67
N ALA A 12 3.12 5.58 29.50
CA ALA A 12 3.44 6.99 29.20
C ALA A 12 4.21 7.17 27.87
N ASP A 13 5.19 6.32 27.56
CA ASP A 13 6.00 6.45 26.34
C ASP A 13 5.24 6.02 25.10
N LEU A 14 4.43 4.95 25.17
CA LEU A 14 3.59 4.52 24.06
C LEU A 14 2.51 5.56 23.79
N ARG A 15 1.93 6.14 24.84
CA ARG A 15 0.99 7.25 24.71
C ARG A 15 1.60 8.44 23.99
N LYS A 16 2.84 8.85 24.32
CA LYS A 16 3.55 9.94 23.62
C LYS A 16 3.71 9.64 22.13
N LYS A 17 4.13 8.44 21.79
CA LYS A 17 4.27 7.98 20.38
C LYS A 17 2.93 7.96 19.64
N MET A 18 1.86 7.47 20.29
CA MET A 18 0.50 7.47 19.71
C MET A 18 0.00 8.90 19.43
N ILE A 19 0.15 9.79 20.42
CA ILE A 19 -0.24 11.20 20.27
C ILE A 19 0.56 11.86 19.16
N PHE A 20 1.88 11.60 19.08
CA PHE A 20 2.72 12.13 18.00
C PHE A 20 2.25 11.65 16.62
N THR A 21 1.94 10.36 16.46
CA THR A 21 1.41 9.82 15.21
C THR A 21 0.08 10.46 14.84
N LEU A 22 -0.84 10.61 15.81
CA LEU A 22 -2.13 11.28 15.58
C LEU A 22 -1.95 12.75 15.17
N LEU A 23 -1.01 13.47 15.79
CA LEU A 23 -0.71 14.85 15.44
C LEU A 23 -0.21 14.97 14.00
N ILE A 24 0.69 14.08 13.57
CA ILE A 24 1.17 14.07 12.18
C ILE A 24 0.03 13.77 11.20
N VAL A 25 -0.84 12.80 11.52
CA VAL A 25 -2.02 12.49 10.70
C VAL A 25 -2.94 13.72 10.60
N LEU A 26 -3.12 14.47 11.68
CA LEU A 26 -3.90 15.71 11.67
C LEU A 26 -3.23 16.77 10.80
N LEU A 27 -1.92 16.97 10.90
CA LEU A 27 -1.17 17.89 10.02
C LEU A 27 -1.30 17.50 8.54
N TYR A 28 -1.20 16.20 8.24
CA TYR A 28 -1.44 15.69 6.89
C TYR A 28 -2.85 16.03 6.39
N ARG A 29 -3.86 15.87 7.23
CA ARG A 29 -5.25 16.20 6.86
C ARG A 29 -5.47 17.68 6.63
N ILE A 30 -4.84 18.55 7.41
CA ILE A 30 -4.88 20.00 7.19
C ILE A 30 -4.24 20.34 5.84
N GLY A 31 -3.05 19.85 5.56
CA GLY A 31 -2.35 20.11 4.30
C GLY A 31 -3.08 19.55 3.07
N ALA A 32 -3.83 18.45 3.22
CA ALA A 32 -4.66 17.88 2.16
C ALA A 32 -5.88 18.75 1.79
N ASN A 33 -6.18 19.82 2.53
CA ASN A 33 -7.26 20.78 2.23
C ASN A 33 -6.74 22.16 1.85
N ILE A 34 -5.41 22.38 1.82
CA ILE A 34 -4.82 23.66 1.41
C ILE A 34 -4.75 23.70 -0.11
N PRO A 35 -5.47 24.61 -0.80
CA PRO A 35 -5.40 24.72 -2.25
C PRO A 35 -4.02 25.24 -2.67
N VAL A 36 -3.55 24.82 -3.85
CA VAL A 36 -2.33 25.35 -4.46
C VAL A 36 -2.63 26.71 -5.10
N PRO A 37 -1.74 27.73 -4.97
CA PRO A 37 -1.91 29.00 -5.66
C PRO A 37 -2.16 28.82 -7.16
N PHE A 38 -3.00 29.65 -7.74
CA PHE A 38 -3.40 29.63 -9.16
C PHE A 38 -4.27 28.43 -9.58
N VAL A 39 -4.61 27.51 -8.68
CA VAL A 39 -5.49 26.38 -8.95
C VAL A 39 -6.83 26.63 -8.26
N ASN A 40 -7.91 26.81 -9.03
CA ASN A 40 -9.26 27.10 -8.56
C ASN A 40 -10.22 25.98 -8.96
N ILE A 41 -10.06 24.79 -8.39
CA ILE A 41 -10.98 23.67 -8.62
C ILE A 41 -12.12 23.76 -7.61
N THR A 42 -13.23 24.39 -8.01
CA THR A 42 -14.44 24.55 -7.19
C THR A 42 -15.27 23.26 -7.16
N GLU A 43 -15.33 22.56 -8.27
CA GLU A 43 -15.97 21.26 -8.38
C GLU A 43 -14.89 20.17 -8.47
N ALA A 44 -15.07 19.06 -7.75
CA ALA A 44 -14.10 17.97 -7.78
C ALA A 44 -13.89 17.49 -9.23
N LEU A 45 -12.62 17.36 -9.64
CA LEU A 45 -12.28 16.75 -10.92
C LEU A 45 -12.99 15.41 -11.07
N ASP A 46 -13.67 15.22 -12.18
CA ASP A 46 -14.36 13.97 -12.46
C ASP A 46 -13.34 12.86 -12.72
N THR A 47 -13.12 12.07 -11.68
CA THR A 47 -12.27 10.89 -11.72
C THR A 47 -13.09 9.59 -11.84
N SER A 48 -14.38 9.73 -12.23
CA SER A 48 -15.37 8.64 -12.23
C SER A 48 -15.11 7.58 -13.29
N GLY A 49 -14.27 7.85 -14.28
CA GLY A 49 -14.01 6.97 -15.42
C GLY A 49 -13.21 5.69 -15.13
N GLY A 50 -13.07 5.27 -13.86
CA GLY A 50 -12.37 4.03 -13.51
C GLY A 50 -10.87 4.04 -13.84
N ASN A 51 -10.30 5.20 -14.13
CA ASN A 51 -8.92 5.40 -14.53
C ASN A 51 -7.98 5.43 -13.30
N ILE A 52 -6.67 5.45 -13.56
CA ILE A 52 -5.63 5.62 -12.54
C ILE A 52 -5.87 6.86 -11.65
N LEU A 53 -6.51 7.89 -12.20
CA LEU A 53 -6.88 9.10 -11.46
C LEU A 53 -7.77 8.79 -10.26
N THR A 54 -8.69 7.85 -10.42
CA THR A 54 -9.52 7.32 -9.32
C THR A 54 -8.63 6.68 -8.24
N TYR A 55 -7.60 5.94 -8.64
CA TYR A 55 -6.64 5.33 -7.71
C TYR A 55 -5.85 6.40 -6.95
N PHE A 56 -5.29 7.40 -7.63
CA PHE A 56 -4.61 8.52 -6.96
C PHE A 56 -5.56 9.28 -6.01
N SER A 57 -6.76 9.58 -6.46
CA SER A 57 -7.79 10.19 -5.64
C SER A 57 -8.11 9.36 -4.40
N MET A 58 -8.22 8.02 -4.53
CA MET A 58 -8.46 7.13 -3.40
C MET A 58 -7.32 7.15 -2.38
N MET A 59 -6.07 7.16 -2.83
CA MET A 59 -4.91 7.16 -1.93
C MET A 59 -4.69 8.48 -1.22
N THR A 60 -5.02 9.60 -1.88
CA THR A 60 -4.80 10.96 -1.35
C THR A 60 -5.99 11.50 -0.54
N GLY A 61 -7.09 10.74 -0.46
CA GLY A 61 -8.28 11.13 0.29
C GLY A 61 -8.99 12.36 -0.30
N SER A 62 -9.13 12.40 -1.63
CA SER A 62 -9.72 13.49 -2.45
C SER A 62 -8.82 14.72 -2.65
N ALA A 63 -7.63 14.78 -2.05
CA ALA A 63 -6.69 15.90 -2.27
C ALA A 63 -6.34 16.07 -3.76
N PHE A 64 -6.23 14.97 -4.50
CA PHE A 64 -6.02 14.96 -5.93
C PHE A 64 -7.17 15.65 -6.70
N ASN A 65 -8.42 15.39 -6.35
CA ASN A 65 -9.58 15.92 -7.07
C ASN A 65 -9.72 17.45 -6.94
N TYR A 66 -9.17 18.03 -5.88
CA TYR A 66 -9.26 19.47 -5.61
C TYR A 66 -7.94 20.22 -5.86
N GLY A 67 -6.92 19.56 -6.42
CA GLY A 67 -5.64 20.20 -6.70
C GLY A 67 -4.97 20.83 -5.47
N THR A 68 -5.05 20.16 -4.31
CA THR A 68 -4.49 20.67 -3.07
C THR A 68 -2.99 20.39 -2.96
N LEU A 69 -2.32 20.98 -1.98
CA LEU A 69 -0.87 20.85 -1.76
C LEU A 69 -0.39 19.39 -1.72
N PHE A 70 -1.19 18.48 -1.15
CA PHE A 70 -0.88 17.07 -1.06
C PHE A 70 -1.56 16.21 -2.13
N ALA A 71 -1.88 16.78 -3.29
CA ALA A 71 -2.55 16.08 -4.38
C ALA A 71 -1.79 14.83 -4.86
N LEU A 72 -0.46 14.87 -4.94
CA LEU A 72 0.36 13.70 -5.29
C LEU A 72 0.55 12.72 -4.12
N GLY A 73 0.33 13.18 -2.88
CA GLY A 73 0.44 12.37 -1.67
C GLY A 73 1.77 11.65 -1.54
N VAL A 74 1.73 10.38 -1.16
CA VAL A 74 2.90 9.48 -1.00
C VAL A 74 3.26 8.70 -2.27
N THR A 75 2.52 8.87 -3.36
CA THR A 75 2.67 8.06 -4.59
C THR A 75 4.08 8.14 -5.20
N PRO A 76 4.74 9.32 -5.33
CA PRO A 76 6.10 9.40 -5.85
C PRO A 76 7.09 8.61 -4.98
N TYR A 77 6.91 8.62 -3.65
CA TYR A 77 7.76 7.87 -2.74
C TYR A 77 7.57 6.35 -2.87
N ILE A 78 6.32 5.89 -2.99
CA ILE A 78 6.02 4.48 -3.17
C ILE A 78 6.67 3.98 -4.46
N ASN A 79 6.48 4.70 -5.57
CA ASN A 79 7.07 4.36 -6.86
C ASN A 79 8.60 4.32 -6.79
N SER A 80 9.23 5.30 -6.12
CA SER A 80 10.68 5.33 -5.89
C SER A 80 11.16 4.13 -5.07
N SER A 81 10.45 3.80 -4.00
CA SER A 81 10.78 2.65 -3.15
C SER A 81 10.69 1.33 -3.92
N ILE A 82 9.66 1.18 -4.76
CA ILE A 82 9.50 0.03 -5.65
C ILE A 82 10.67 -0.08 -6.63
N ILE A 83 11.00 1.03 -7.31
CA ILE A 83 12.10 1.07 -8.27
C ILE A 83 13.41 0.68 -7.59
N ILE A 84 13.71 1.21 -6.42
CA ILE A 84 14.96 0.90 -5.69
C ILE A 84 14.98 -0.56 -5.23
N GLN A 85 13.86 -1.13 -4.78
CA GLN A 85 13.78 -2.55 -4.42
C GLN A 85 14.00 -3.46 -5.65
N LEU A 86 13.41 -3.13 -6.80
CA LEU A 86 13.64 -3.86 -8.05
C LEU A 86 15.10 -3.75 -8.50
N LEU A 87 15.68 -2.56 -8.44
CA LEU A 87 17.08 -2.32 -8.77
C LEU A 87 18.03 -3.02 -7.78
N GLY A 88 17.66 -3.17 -6.52
CA GLY A 88 18.41 -3.93 -5.52
C GLY A 88 18.60 -5.41 -5.89
N VAL A 89 17.63 -5.99 -6.59
CA VAL A 89 17.73 -7.35 -7.13
C VAL A 89 18.49 -7.37 -8.45
N ALA A 90 18.26 -6.39 -9.33
CA ALA A 90 18.85 -6.35 -10.67
C ALA A 90 20.34 -5.89 -10.64
N ILE A 91 20.68 -4.98 -9.74
CA ILE A 91 22.02 -4.38 -9.67
C ILE A 91 22.75 -4.85 -8.41
N PRO A 92 23.82 -5.69 -8.54
CA PRO A 92 24.55 -6.23 -7.38
C PRO A 92 25.15 -5.17 -6.46
N ALA A 93 25.42 -3.96 -6.95
CA ALA A 93 25.95 -2.85 -6.15
C ALA A 93 24.91 -2.37 -5.11
N ILE A 94 23.65 -2.21 -5.50
CA ILE A 94 22.56 -1.82 -4.60
C ILE A 94 22.23 -2.98 -3.65
N GLY A 95 22.21 -4.22 -4.13
CA GLY A 95 21.99 -5.40 -3.28
C GLY A 95 23.11 -5.63 -2.25
N ARG A 96 24.36 -5.14 -2.48
CA ARG A 96 25.40 -5.12 -1.46
C ARG A 96 25.12 -4.08 -0.38
N LEU A 97 24.69 -2.88 -0.75
CA LEU A 97 24.31 -1.82 0.21
C LEU A 97 23.23 -2.32 1.18
N GLU A 98 22.27 -3.10 0.70
CA GLU A 98 21.22 -3.68 1.56
C GLU A 98 21.79 -4.62 2.64
N LYS A 99 22.90 -5.32 2.33
CA LYS A 99 23.60 -6.22 3.24
C LYS A 99 24.61 -5.53 4.17
N GLU A 100 25.01 -4.29 3.91
CA GLU A 100 25.92 -3.50 4.75
C GLU A 100 25.32 -3.05 6.09
N GLY A 101 24.08 -3.44 6.39
CA GLY A 101 23.42 -3.13 7.67
C GLY A 101 22.88 -1.70 7.72
N GLU A 102 23.10 -0.99 8.85
CA GLU A 102 22.45 0.31 9.10
C GLU A 102 22.97 1.42 8.19
N GLU A 103 24.27 1.44 7.87
CA GLU A 103 24.86 2.44 6.96
C GLU A 103 24.34 2.27 5.53
N GLY A 104 24.25 1.05 5.05
CA GLY A 104 23.72 0.75 3.73
C GLY A 104 22.24 1.14 3.61
N ARG A 105 21.45 0.88 4.65
CA ARG A 105 20.03 1.32 4.70
C ARG A 105 19.90 2.83 4.65
N LYS A 106 20.75 3.59 5.32
CA LYS A 106 20.76 5.06 5.25
C LYS A 106 21.09 5.56 3.84
N LYS A 107 22.03 4.93 3.14
CA LYS A 107 22.37 5.27 1.74
C LYS A 107 21.20 4.96 0.80
N ILE A 108 20.56 3.79 0.94
CA ILE A 108 19.37 3.41 0.16
C ILE A 108 18.22 4.40 0.40
N ALA A 109 17.97 4.79 1.65
CA ALA A 109 16.97 5.79 1.97
C ALA A 109 17.27 7.16 1.32
N ALA A 110 18.53 7.59 1.31
CA ALA A 110 18.93 8.83 0.64
C ALA A 110 18.68 8.76 -0.88
N ILE A 111 19.05 7.66 -1.53
CA ILE A 111 18.81 7.46 -2.97
C ILE A 111 17.29 7.47 -3.25
N THR A 112 16.49 6.79 -2.41
CA THR A 112 15.04 6.78 -2.54
C THR A 112 14.46 8.19 -2.43
N ARG A 113 14.95 9.04 -1.51
CA ARG A 113 14.49 10.44 -1.38
C ARG A 113 14.78 11.25 -2.64
N TYR A 114 16.00 11.17 -3.20
CA TYR A 114 16.34 11.89 -4.43
C TYR A 114 15.47 11.42 -5.61
N LEU A 115 15.30 10.12 -5.75
CA LEU A 115 14.43 9.57 -6.80
C LEU A 115 12.98 9.99 -6.60
N THR A 116 12.51 10.07 -5.34
CA THR A 116 11.15 10.55 -5.00
C THR A 116 10.94 11.98 -5.49
N ILE A 117 11.90 12.87 -5.25
CA ILE A 117 11.81 14.27 -5.70
C ILE A 117 11.79 14.32 -7.23
N GLY A 118 12.65 13.56 -7.91
CA GLY A 118 12.65 13.49 -9.38
C GLY A 118 11.33 13.01 -9.96
N LEU A 119 10.76 11.94 -9.40
CA LEU A 119 9.43 11.44 -9.81
C LEU A 119 8.30 12.41 -9.43
N ALA A 120 8.41 13.09 -8.30
CA ALA A 120 7.42 14.10 -7.90
C ALA A 120 7.37 15.27 -8.89
N VAL A 121 8.53 15.77 -9.37
CA VAL A 121 8.58 16.79 -10.41
C VAL A 121 7.90 16.29 -11.69
N LEU A 122 8.23 15.08 -12.15
CA LEU A 122 7.65 14.51 -13.36
C LEU A 122 6.11 14.38 -13.22
N GLN A 123 5.65 13.84 -12.11
CA GLN A 123 4.21 13.68 -11.85
C GLN A 123 3.49 15.03 -11.65
N SER A 124 4.16 16.03 -11.05
CA SER A 124 3.62 17.40 -10.92
C SER A 124 3.40 18.04 -12.28
N VAL A 125 4.37 17.88 -13.21
CA VAL A 125 4.23 18.37 -14.59
C VAL A 125 3.09 17.67 -15.30
N ALA A 126 2.99 16.34 -15.18
CA ALA A 126 1.89 15.56 -15.74
C ALA A 126 0.53 16.04 -15.23
N TYR A 127 0.42 16.27 -13.93
CA TYR A 127 -0.81 16.71 -13.29
C TYR A 127 -1.20 18.14 -13.69
N TYR A 128 -0.22 19.04 -13.84
CA TYR A 128 -0.47 20.38 -14.39
C TYR A 128 -1.06 20.31 -15.80
N PHE A 129 -0.48 19.50 -16.70
CA PHE A 129 -1.04 19.33 -18.05
C PHE A 129 -2.42 18.69 -18.02
N TYR A 130 -2.66 17.75 -17.12
CA TYR A 130 -3.97 17.15 -16.96
C TYR A 130 -5.04 18.19 -16.56
N ILE A 131 -4.76 19.04 -15.55
CA ILE A 131 -5.68 20.11 -15.15
C ILE A 131 -5.96 21.04 -16.33
N LYS A 132 -4.91 21.48 -17.04
CA LYS A 132 -5.01 22.39 -18.18
C LYS A 132 -5.83 21.81 -19.32
N ASN A 133 -5.69 20.52 -19.62
CA ASN A 133 -6.41 19.86 -20.72
C ASN A 133 -7.86 19.50 -20.34
N THR A 134 -8.16 19.29 -19.05
CA THR A 134 -9.51 18.94 -18.61
C THR A 134 -10.43 20.16 -18.64
N ASN A 135 -10.02 21.27 -18.06
CA ASN A 135 -10.73 22.55 -18.14
C ASN A 135 -9.77 23.71 -17.83
N SER A 136 -9.60 24.62 -18.79
CA SER A 136 -8.76 25.81 -18.62
C SER A 136 -9.23 26.73 -17.49
N ASP A 137 -10.53 26.70 -17.12
CA ASP A 137 -11.10 27.56 -16.08
C ASP A 137 -10.64 27.14 -14.66
N TYR A 138 -10.05 25.95 -14.50
CA TYR A 138 -9.47 25.52 -13.23
C TYR A 138 -8.13 26.19 -12.91
N LEU A 139 -7.52 26.84 -13.90
CA LEU A 139 -6.31 27.65 -13.73
C LEU A 139 -6.69 29.13 -13.69
N ALA A 140 -5.96 29.93 -12.92
CA ALA A 140 -6.22 31.36 -12.86
C ALA A 140 -6.04 31.99 -14.27
N PRO A 141 -6.92 32.88 -14.70
CA PRO A 141 -6.78 33.56 -15.99
C PRO A 141 -5.50 34.41 -15.99
N THR A 142 -4.53 34.04 -16.78
CA THR A 142 -3.24 34.74 -16.89
C THR A 142 -3.11 35.40 -18.25
N GLU A 143 -2.84 36.72 -18.27
CA GLU A 143 -2.55 37.46 -19.49
C GLU A 143 -1.04 37.48 -19.73
N GLY A 144 -0.61 36.86 -20.83
CA GLY A 144 0.78 36.88 -21.30
C GLY A 144 1.57 35.58 -21.05
N THR A 145 2.49 35.28 -21.99
CA THR A 145 3.29 34.05 -22.00
C THR A 145 4.18 33.92 -20.75
N PHE A 146 4.74 35.03 -20.27
CA PHE A 146 5.58 35.03 -19.06
C PHE A 146 4.78 34.65 -17.80
N ALA A 147 3.59 35.22 -17.64
CA ALA A 147 2.72 34.92 -16.50
C ALA A 147 2.27 33.46 -16.51
N ALA A 148 1.93 32.88 -17.68
CA ALA A 148 1.56 31.48 -17.80
C ALA A 148 2.71 30.52 -17.47
N VAL A 149 3.95 30.84 -17.85
CA VAL A 149 5.13 30.04 -17.49
C VAL A 149 5.43 30.15 -15.99
N PHE A 150 5.33 31.34 -15.42
CA PHE A 150 5.51 31.53 -13.97
C PHE A 150 4.50 30.75 -13.15
N GLU A 151 3.22 30.80 -13.55
CA GLU A 151 2.13 30.01 -12.93
C GLU A 151 2.43 28.51 -12.97
N ALA A 152 2.79 27.98 -14.13
CA ALA A 152 3.15 26.57 -14.29
C ALA A 152 4.31 26.14 -13.35
N ILE A 153 5.36 26.97 -13.27
CA ILE A 153 6.50 26.72 -12.39
C ILE A 153 6.08 26.71 -10.91
N VAL A 154 5.28 27.67 -10.48
CA VAL A 154 4.79 27.76 -9.09
C VAL A 154 3.95 26.53 -8.75
N ILE A 155 3.03 26.14 -9.61
CA ILE A 155 2.15 24.96 -9.39
C ILE A 155 3.00 23.69 -9.27
N VAL A 156 3.95 23.47 -10.19
CA VAL A 156 4.83 22.29 -10.16
C VAL A 156 5.68 22.26 -8.89
N ILE A 157 6.25 23.39 -8.48
CA ILE A 157 7.04 23.49 -7.25
C ILE A 157 6.16 23.21 -6.02
N CYS A 158 4.95 23.76 -5.96
CA CYS A 158 4.02 23.51 -4.84
C CYS A 158 3.64 22.05 -4.70
N PHE A 159 3.28 21.35 -5.80
CA PHE A 159 2.98 19.92 -5.75
C PHE A 159 4.19 19.08 -5.37
N THR A 160 5.36 19.40 -5.90
CA THR A 160 6.60 18.71 -5.56
C THR A 160 6.97 18.89 -4.09
N ALA A 161 6.88 20.13 -3.59
CA ALA A 161 7.12 20.45 -2.18
C ALA A 161 6.11 19.74 -1.27
N GLY A 162 4.83 19.70 -1.66
CA GLY A 162 3.80 18.97 -0.96
C GLY A 162 4.12 17.48 -0.83
N SER A 163 4.53 16.82 -1.91
CA SER A 163 4.93 15.41 -1.88
C SER A 163 6.18 15.17 -1.01
N ALA A 164 7.17 16.07 -1.08
CA ALA A 164 8.36 16.00 -0.23
C ALA A 164 8.02 16.16 1.26
N LEU A 165 7.09 17.05 1.60
CA LEU A 165 6.58 17.22 2.96
C LEU A 165 5.86 15.96 3.45
N VAL A 166 5.02 15.34 2.62
CA VAL A 166 4.32 14.10 2.99
C VAL A 166 5.31 12.96 3.22
N MET A 167 6.34 12.83 2.38
CA MET A 167 7.44 11.87 2.60
C MET A 167 8.13 12.13 3.95
N TRP A 168 8.50 13.37 4.26
CA TRP A 168 9.13 13.73 5.52
C TRP A 168 8.23 13.43 6.74
N LEU A 169 6.94 13.73 6.65
CA LEU A 169 5.96 13.38 7.70
C LEU A 169 5.92 11.87 7.94
N GLY A 170 5.95 11.05 6.88
CA GLY A 170 6.02 9.60 6.97
C GLY A 170 7.30 9.13 7.69
N GLU A 171 8.44 9.71 7.36
CA GLU A 171 9.71 9.40 8.05
C GLU A 171 9.68 9.79 9.53
N GLN A 172 9.09 10.93 9.88
CA GLN A 172 8.93 11.31 11.29
C GLN A 172 8.09 10.33 12.10
N ILE A 173 7.05 9.72 11.48
CA ILE A 173 6.29 8.64 12.14
C ILE A 173 7.17 7.42 12.34
N ASN A 174 7.99 7.02 11.35
CA ASN A 174 8.90 5.89 11.50
C ASN A 174 9.89 6.08 12.65
N ASP A 175 10.43 7.29 12.81
CA ASP A 175 11.47 7.58 13.81
C ASP A 175 10.90 7.74 15.22
N ARG A 176 9.78 8.42 15.37
CA ARG A 176 9.26 8.86 16.67
C ARG A 176 7.84 8.36 16.97
N GLY A 177 7.14 7.82 15.99
CA GLY A 177 5.76 7.36 16.10
C GLY A 177 5.61 5.86 16.35
N ILE A 178 4.48 5.33 15.92
CA ILE A 178 4.11 3.91 15.95
C ILE A 178 3.69 3.51 14.55
N GLY A 179 4.10 2.33 14.11
CA GLY A 179 3.74 1.80 12.80
C GLY A 179 4.66 2.29 11.68
N ASN A 180 4.38 1.84 10.46
CA ASN A 180 5.03 2.35 9.26
C ASN A 180 4.37 3.67 8.86
N GLY A 181 5.14 4.76 8.86
CA GLY A 181 4.62 6.12 8.65
C GLY A 181 3.93 6.30 7.30
N ILE A 182 4.50 5.76 6.24
CA ILE A 182 3.91 5.82 4.89
C ILE A 182 2.57 5.09 4.85
N SER A 183 2.52 3.89 5.45
CA SER A 183 1.29 3.10 5.54
C SER A 183 0.21 3.81 6.36
N ILE A 184 0.59 4.49 7.45
CA ILE A 184 -0.36 5.26 8.28
C ILE A 184 -0.91 6.48 7.53
N ILE A 185 -0.08 7.17 6.76
CA ILE A 185 -0.54 8.30 5.94
C ILE A 185 -1.53 7.81 4.85
N LEU A 186 -1.22 6.69 4.18
CA LEU A 186 -2.14 6.04 3.25
C LEU A 186 -3.46 5.65 3.93
N PHE A 187 -3.36 5.01 5.09
CA PHE A 187 -4.52 4.66 5.90
C PHE A 187 -5.38 5.89 6.20
N ALA A 188 -4.78 7.00 6.64
CA ALA A 188 -5.48 8.23 6.93
C ALA A 188 -6.16 8.83 5.68
N GLY A 189 -5.50 8.77 4.51
CA GLY A 189 -6.06 9.18 3.23
C GLY A 189 -7.31 8.37 2.87
N ILE A 190 -7.21 7.05 2.94
CA ILE A 190 -8.31 6.15 2.56
C ILE A 190 -9.49 6.24 3.54
N VAL A 191 -9.21 6.21 4.85
CA VAL A 191 -10.26 6.30 5.90
C VAL A 191 -11.05 7.60 5.79
N SER A 192 -10.44 8.68 5.37
CA SER A 192 -11.12 9.96 5.18
C SER A 192 -12.21 9.94 4.11
N ARG A 193 -12.22 8.95 3.21
CA ARG A 193 -13.27 8.79 2.19
C ARG A 193 -14.44 7.90 2.64
N ILE A 194 -14.37 7.30 3.82
CA ILE A 194 -15.49 6.48 4.34
C ILE A 194 -16.80 7.28 4.42
N PRO A 195 -16.82 8.54 4.90
CA PRO A 195 -18.04 9.33 4.92
C PRO A 195 -18.63 9.56 3.53
N THR A 196 -17.80 9.82 2.51
CA THR A 196 -18.25 9.99 1.12
C THR A 196 -18.81 8.70 0.53
N LEU A 197 -18.21 7.56 0.84
CA LEU A 197 -18.72 6.24 0.45
C LEU A 197 -20.10 5.98 1.08
N ILE A 198 -20.28 6.26 2.36
CA ILE A 198 -21.57 6.09 3.04
C ILE A 198 -22.59 7.05 2.42
N GLY A 199 -22.21 8.30 2.15
CA GLY A 199 -23.06 9.28 1.49
C GLY A 199 -23.51 8.83 0.08
N SER A 200 -22.61 8.30 -0.74
CA SER A 200 -22.95 7.80 -2.08
C SER A 200 -23.87 6.57 -2.01
N LEU A 201 -23.63 5.62 -1.10
CA LEU A 201 -24.51 4.48 -0.88
C LEU A 201 -25.91 4.92 -0.45
N TRP A 202 -25.99 5.95 0.41
CA TRP A 202 -27.29 6.51 0.83
C TRP A 202 -28.02 7.18 -0.34
N GLN A 203 -27.31 7.92 -1.20
CA GLN A 203 -27.89 8.50 -2.41
C GLN A 203 -28.43 7.43 -3.39
N TYR A 204 -27.67 6.33 -3.60
CA TYR A 204 -28.16 5.22 -4.40
C TYR A 204 -29.39 4.57 -3.77
N PHE A 205 -29.41 4.36 -2.46
CA PHE A 205 -30.56 3.82 -1.74
C PHE A 205 -31.81 4.68 -1.93
N THR A 206 -31.68 6.01 -1.87
CA THR A 206 -32.82 6.93 -2.04
C THR A 206 -33.31 7.07 -3.49
N ARG A 207 -32.49 6.70 -4.49
CA ARG A 207 -32.91 6.68 -5.90
C ARG A 207 -33.99 5.64 -6.19
N GLY A 208 -34.14 4.61 -5.35
CA GLY A 208 -35.14 3.56 -5.50
C GLY A 208 -34.84 2.55 -6.61
N GLY A 209 -35.84 1.75 -6.97
CA GLY A 209 -35.66 0.71 -7.99
C GLY A 209 -34.68 -0.39 -7.58
N VAL A 210 -33.85 -0.84 -8.49
CA VAL A 210 -32.82 -1.88 -8.26
C VAL A 210 -31.77 -1.42 -7.23
N PHE A 211 -31.46 -0.14 -7.16
CA PHE A 211 -30.47 0.44 -6.24
C PHE A 211 -30.87 0.30 -4.77
N TYR A 212 -32.16 0.23 -4.47
CA TYR A 212 -32.68 -0.01 -3.10
C TYR A 212 -32.19 -1.34 -2.53
N ALA A 213 -32.14 -2.40 -3.34
CA ALA A 213 -31.62 -3.69 -2.92
C ALA A 213 -30.08 -3.78 -3.04
N LEU A 214 -29.50 -3.14 -4.06
CA LEU A 214 -28.06 -3.23 -4.35
C LEU A 214 -27.20 -2.52 -3.30
N SER A 215 -27.67 -1.38 -2.78
CA SER A 215 -26.94 -0.57 -1.78
C SER A 215 -26.61 -1.32 -0.49
N PRO A 216 -27.57 -1.98 0.19
CA PRO A 216 -27.28 -2.79 1.37
C PRO A 216 -26.44 -4.04 1.05
N ILE A 217 -26.61 -4.64 -0.14
CA ILE A 217 -25.79 -5.78 -0.57
C ILE A 217 -24.32 -5.37 -0.67
N VAL A 218 -24.02 -4.22 -1.26
CA VAL A 218 -22.66 -3.69 -1.34
C VAL A 218 -22.06 -3.49 0.06
N LEU A 219 -22.81 -2.90 0.99
CA LEU A 219 -22.36 -2.73 2.37
C LEU A 219 -22.02 -4.07 3.03
N VAL A 220 -22.89 -5.07 2.89
CA VAL A 220 -22.65 -6.43 3.42
C VAL A 220 -21.42 -7.05 2.77
N CYS A 221 -21.25 -6.91 1.45
CA CYS A 221 -20.04 -7.37 0.75
C CYS A 221 -18.76 -6.71 1.27
N PHE A 222 -18.78 -5.41 1.57
CA PHE A 222 -17.63 -4.72 2.18
C PHE A 222 -17.31 -5.30 3.56
N LEU A 223 -18.29 -5.54 4.42
CA LEU A 223 -18.08 -6.16 5.73
C LEU A 223 -17.53 -7.58 5.61
N LEU A 224 -18.05 -8.37 4.68
CA LEU A 224 -17.53 -9.72 4.40
C LEU A 224 -16.09 -9.68 3.89
N MET A 225 -15.74 -8.72 3.00
CA MET A 225 -14.36 -8.54 2.55
C MET A 225 -13.43 -8.17 3.70
N ILE A 226 -13.82 -7.28 4.59
CA ILE A 226 -13.02 -6.93 5.78
C ILE A 226 -12.80 -8.18 6.65
N ALA A 227 -13.83 -8.94 6.93
CA ALA A 227 -13.73 -10.19 7.71
C ALA A 227 -12.80 -11.20 7.01
N PHE A 228 -12.90 -11.33 5.70
CA PHE A 228 -12.07 -12.21 4.89
C PHE A 228 -10.59 -11.78 4.91
N ILE A 229 -10.29 -10.48 4.79
CA ILE A 229 -8.92 -9.95 4.86
C ILE A 229 -8.32 -10.21 6.25
N VAL A 230 -9.08 -9.97 7.32
CA VAL A 230 -8.64 -10.23 8.70
C VAL A 230 -8.34 -11.72 8.90
N TRP A 231 -9.19 -12.61 8.38
CA TRP A 231 -8.98 -14.05 8.43
C TRP A 231 -7.72 -14.46 7.67
N MET A 232 -7.55 -13.95 6.46
CA MET A 232 -6.40 -14.23 5.59
C MET A 232 -5.06 -13.74 6.20
N ASP A 233 -5.04 -12.54 6.78
CA ASP A 233 -3.81 -11.93 7.33
C ASP A 233 -3.36 -12.58 8.65
N ASN A 234 -4.29 -13.23 9.35
CA ASN A 234 -4.00 -14.03 10.55
C ASN A 234 -3.78 -15.51 10.24
N ALA A 235 -4.04 -15.96 9.01
CA ALA A 235 -3.82 -17.34 8.62
C ALA A 235 -2.32 -17.65 8.53
N GLU A 236 -1.88 -18.71 9.21
CA GLU A 236 -0.48 -19.16 9.22
C GLU A 236 -0.36 -20.67 9.05
N ARG A 237 0.67 -21.09 8.33
CA ARG A 237 1.09 -22.50 8.29
C ARG A 237 2.16 -22.74 9.34
N ARG A 238 1.84 -23.54 10.37
CA ARG A 238 2.76 -23.90 11.45
C ARG A 238 3.59 -25.11 11.05
N LEU A 239 4.93 -24.93 10.97
CA LEU A 239 5.87 -26.01 10.75
C LEU A 239 6.39 -26.51 12.10
N PRO A 240 6.24 -27.81 12.43
CA PRO A 240 6.77 -28.34 13.66
C PRO A 240 8.31 -28.37 13.62
N ILE A 241 8.94 -27.86 14.66
CA ILE A 241 10.39 -27.90 14.86
C ILE A 241 10.67 -28.58 16.18
N GLN A 242 11.61 -29.52 16.18
CA GLN A 242 12.14 -30.19 17.36
C GLN A 242 13.56 -29.72 17.61
N TYR A 243 13.83 -29.27 18.83
CA TYR A 243 15.17 -28.94 19.26
C TYR A 243 15.78 -30.12 19.99
N ALA A 244 17.06 -30.43 19.69
CA ALA A 244 17.77 -31.47 20.34
C ALA A 244 17.86 -31.22 21.86
N LYS A 245 17.63 -32.27 22.65
CA LYS A 245 17.85 -32.22 24.10
C LYS A 245 19.34 -32.09 24.37
N ARG A 246 19.74 -31.14 25.21
CA ARG A 246 21.11 -30.96 25.65
C ARG A 246 21.20 -31.33 27.12
N VAL A 247 22.07 -32.29 27.42
CA VAL A 247 22.35 -32.70 28.81
C VAL A 247 23.57 -31.91 29.28
N VAL A 248 23.42 -31.11 30.33
CA VAL A 248 24.50 -30.37 30.97
C VAL A 248 24.57 -30.87 32.42
N GLY A 249 25.51 -31.75 32.69
CA GLY A 249 25.63 -32.45 33.96
C GLY A 249 24.46 -33.41 34.23
N ARG A 250 23.78 -33.28 35.38
CA ARG A 250 22.59 -34.09 35.74
C ARG A 250 21.25 -33.48 35.27
N LYS A 251 21.27 -32.30 34.66
CA LYS A 251 20.04 -31.61 34.25
C LYS A 251 19.88 -31.66 32.72
N MET A 252 18.70 -32.05 32.27
CA MET A 252 18.31 -32.06 30.88
C MET A 252 17.71 -30.70 30.50
N TYR A 253 18.36 -29.99 29.57
CA TYR A 253 17.87 -28.72 29.01
C TYR A 253 17.46 -28.92 27.56
N GLY A 254 16.32 -28.32 27.14
CA GLY A 254 15.81 -28.39 25.78
C GLY A 254 14.81 -29.55 25.56
N GLY A 255 14.56 -29.87 24.31
CA GLY A 255 13.53 -30.87 23.91
C GLY A 255 12.14 -30.29 23.81
N GLN A 256 11.99 -28.94 23.82
CA GLN A 256 10.71 -28.31 23.49
C GLN A 256 10.44 -28.45 21.99
N SER A 257 9.28 -28.97 21.65
CA SER A 257 8.75 -28.85 20.30
C SER A 257 8.11 -27.49 20.16
N THR A 258 8.61 -26.71 19.21
CA THR A 258 8.03 -25.41 18.86
C THR A 258 7.57 -25.42 17.41
N HIS A 259 6.92 -24.38 16.97
CA HIS A 259 6.41 -24.27 15.62
C HIS A 259 6.97 -22.99 14.98
N MET A 260 7.38 -23.10 13.73
CA MET A 260 7.74 -21.94 12.91
C MET A 260 6.48 -21.51 12.14
N PRO A 261 5.92 -20.34 12.43
CA PRO A 261 4.75 -19.83 11.71
C PRO A 261 5.20 -19.27 10.35
N ILE A 262 4.58 -19.71 9.28
CA ILE A 262 4.69 -19.11 7.93
C ILE A 262 3.33 -18.50 7.62
N LYS A 263 3.23 -17.19 7.52
CA LYS A 263 1.98 -16.48 7.21
C LYS A 263 1.52 -16.82 5.80
N VAL A 264 0.21 -16.93 5.58
CA VAL A 264 -0.37 -17.13 4.24
C VAL A 264 -0.19 -15.87 3.40
N ASN A 265 -0.43 -14.71 3.98
CA ASN A 265 -0.10 -13.43 3.37
C ASN A 265 1.31 -13.00 3.81
N MET A 266 2.35 -13.58 3.19
CA MET A 266 3.74 -13.25 3.50
C MET A 266 4.15 -11.87 3.00
N SER A 267 3.62 -11.48 1.85
CA SER A 267 4.00 -10.24 1.16
C SER A 267 3.18 -9.03 1.58
N GLY A 268 2.15 -9.22 2.41
CA GLY A 268 1.26 -8.13 2.85
C GLY A 268 0.52 -7.48 1.67
N VAL A 269 0.52 -6.16 1.68
CA VAL A 269 -0.17 -5.32 0.67
C VAL A 269 0.73 -4.99 -0.52
N LEU A 270 2.05 -5.20 -0.41
CA LEU A 270 3.04 -4.75 -1.39
C LEU A 270 2.81 -5.26 -2.82
N PRO A 271 2.47 -6.54 -3.07
CA PRO A 271 2.21 -7.02 -4.43
C PRO A 271 1.11 -6.25 -5.16
N ILE A 272 0.07 -5.85 -4.42
CA ILE A 272 -1.05 -5.09 -4.97
C ILE A 272 -0.61 -3.67 -5.34
N ILE A 273 0.15 -3.02 -4.43
CA ILE A 273 0.67 -1.67 -4.66
C ILE A 273 1.61 -1.68 -5.87
N PHE A 274 2.48 -2.69 -6.00
CA PHE A 274 3.39 -2.83 -7.13
C PHE A 274 2.64 -3.05 -8.45
N ALA A 275 1.66 -3.95 -8.45
CA ALA A 275 0.84 -4.22 -9.62
C ALA A 275 0.07 -2.96 -10.08
N SER A 276 -0.57 -2.24 -9.15
CA SER A 276 -1.27 -0.99 -9.47
C SER A 276 -0.32 0.12 -9.92
N SER A 277 0.86 0.24 -9.32
CA SER A 277 1.86 1.23 -9.73
C SER A 277 2.37 1.00 -11.16
N ILE A 278 2.62 -0.25 -11.55
CA ILE A 278 3.01 -0.57 -12.94
C ILE A 278 1.88 -0.29 -13.93
N LEU A 279 0.64 -0.67 -13.59
CA LEU A 279 -0.52 -0.36 -14.40
C LEU A 279 -0.77 1.15 -14.52
N SER A 280 -0.26 1.94 -13.57
CA SER A 280 -0.37 3.39 -13.60
C SER A 280 0.57 4.07 -14.60
N ILE A 281 1.63 3.41 -15.04
CA ILE A 281 2.62 4.02 -15.94
C ILE A 281 2.01 4.37 -17.31
N PRO A 282 1.33 3.43 -18.04
CA PRO A 282 0.74 3.76 -19.32
C PRO A 282 -0.29 4.89 -19.25
N THR A 283 -1.13 4.89 -18.21
CA THR A 283 -2.14 5.94 -18.01
C THR A 283 -1.54 7.28 -17.63
N THR A 284 -0.39 7.30 -16.91
CA THR A 284 0.37 8.53 -16.67
C THR A 284 0.96 9.07 -17.98
N VAL A 285 1.46 8.19 -18.86
CA VAL A 285 1.94 8.60 -20.17
C VAL A 285 0.80 9.18 -21.03
N GLN A 286 -0.39 8.60 -20.95
CA GLN A 286 -1.58 9.09 -21.64
C GLN A 286 -1.92 10.56 -21.29
N MET A 287 -1.62 11.01 -20.07
CA MET A 287 -1.86 12.42 -19.68
C MET A 287 -1.03 13.44 -20.50
N PHE A 288 0.10 13.01 -21.05
CA PHE A 288 0.97 13.87 -21.86
C PHE A 288 0.66 13.84 -23.36
N VAL A 289 -0.11 12.85 -23.80
CA VAL A 289 -0.35 12.60 -25.23
C VAL A 289 -1.83 12.83 -25.51
N ASN A 290 -2.12 13.77 -26.41
CA ASN A 290 -3.46 13.90 -26.98
C ASN A 290 -3.68 12.72 -27.95
N VAL A 291 -4.49 11.77 -27.56
CA VAL A 291 -4.77 10.56 -28.34
C VAL A 291 -6.00 10.80 -29.19
N GLU A 292 -5.84 10.71 -30.53
CA GLU A 292 -6.97 10.81 -31.47
C GLU A 292 -7.90 9.60 -31.32
N GLU A 293 -9.22 9.84 -31.37
CA GLU A 293 -10.23 8.80 -31.33
C GLU A 293 -10.08 7.84 -32.52
N GLY A 294 -10.13 6.52 -32.26
CA GLY A 294 -9.93 5.46 -33.26
C GLY A 294 -8.47 5.07 -33.49
N SER A 295 -7.49 5.76 -32.90
CA SER A 295 -6.07 5.45 -33.06
C SER A 295 -5.67 4.12 -32.38
N PHE A 296 -4.56 3.50 -32.87
CA PHE A 296 -3.93 2.36 -32.19
C PHE A 296 -3.58 2.68 -30.73
N TRP A 297 -3.12 3.89 -30.45
CA TRP A 297 -2.76 4.33 -29.12
C TRP A 297 -3.96 4.41 -28.18
N GLU A 298 -5.12 4.81 -28.65
CA GLU A 298 -6.35 4.76 -27.87
C GLU A 298 -6.69 3.34 -27.44
N LYS A 299 -6.66 2.39 -28.38
CA LYS A 299 -6.91 0.98 -28.07
C LYS A 299 -5.88 0.41 -27.09
N PHE A 300 -4.61 0.81 -27.23
CA PHE A 300 -3.54 0.41 -26.30
C PHE A 300 -3.80 0.93 -24.90
N PHE A 301 -4.10 2.21 -24.71
CA PHE A 301 -4.37 2.79 -23.40
C PHE A 301 -5.67 2.26 -22.78
N ASN A 302 -6.69 1.98 -23.60
CA ASN A 302 -7.94 1.39 -23.14
C ASN A 302 -7.76 0.00 -22.52
N VAL A 303 -6.75 -0.77 -22.92
CA VAL A 303 -6.39 -2.05 -22.27
C VAL A 303 -5.99 -1.84 -20.80
N PHE A 304 -5.37 -0.71 -20.48
CA PHE A 304 -4.94 -0.35 -19.12
C PHE A 304 -5.98 0.45 -18.33
N SER A 305 -7.17 0.68 -18.88
CA SER A 305 -8.29 1.29 -18.18
C SER A 305 -9.04 0.25 -17.34
N SER A 306 -9.35 0.55 -16.09
CA SER A 306 -10.08 -0.35 -15.17
C SER A 306 -11.53 -0.63 -15.59
N GLU A 307 -12.03 0.05 -16.62
CA GLU A 307 -13.34 -0.16 -17.21
C GLU A 307 -13.42 -1.36 -18.18
N HIS A 308 -12.28 -1.97 -18.48
CA HIS A 308 -12.19 -3.05 -19.48
C HIS A 308 -11.69 -4.36 -18.85
N TRP A 309 -12.20 -5.49 -19.32
CA TRP A 309 -11.80 -6.82 -18.87
C TRP A 309 -10.29 -7.12 -18.96
N PRO A 310 -9.54 -6.67 -19.99
CA PRO A 310 -8.10 -6.91 -20.05
C PRO A 310 -7.34 -6.37 -18.86
N TYR A 311 -7.75 -5.22 -18.31
CA TYR A 311 -7.16 -4.66 -17.08
C TYR A 311 -7.21 -5.64 -15.91
N ALA A 312 -8.37 -6.25 -15.66
CA ALA A 312 -8.55 -7.20 -14.57
C ALA A 312 -7.63 -8.42 -14.71
N ILE A 313 -7.45 -8.93 -15.94
CA ILE A 313 -6.56 -10.07 -16.22
C ILE A 313 -5.10 -9.69 -15.98
N ILE A 314 -4.65 -8.55 -16.53
CA ILE A 314 -3.27 -8.09 -16.36
C ILE A 314 -2.99 -7.83 -14.87
N TYR A 315 -3.92 -7.20 -14.18
CA TYR A 315 -3.80 -6.91 -12.74
C TYR A 315 -3.67 -8.20 -11.92
N PHE A 316 -4.50 -9.22 -12.21
CA PHE A 316 -4.42 -10.53 -11.58
C PHE A 316 -3.03 -11.18 -11.77
N VAL A 317 -2.53 -11.21 -13.00
CA VAL A 317 -1.23 -11.79 -13.32
C VAL A 317 -0.10 -11.04 -12.63
N LEU A 318 -0.16 -9.70 -12.61
CA LEU A 318 0.84 -8.88 -11.93
C LEU A 318 0.84 -9.09 -10.41
N ILE A 319 -0.33 -9.22 -9.78
CA ILE A 319 -0.41 -9.51 -8.34
C ILE A 319 0.29 -10.84 -8.03
N ILE A 320 0.03 -11.90 -8.80
CA ILE A 320 0.68 -13.20 -8.61
C ILE A 320 2.18 -13.07 -8.83
N PHE A 321 2.61 -12.41 -9.89
CA PHE A 321 4.03 -12.20 -10.21
C PHE A 321 4.75 -11.50 -9.06
N PHE A 322 4.22 -10.37 -8.57
CA PHE A 322 4.82 -9.62 -7.49
C PHE A 322 4.75 -10.33 -6.14
N ALA A 323 3.72 -11.14 -5.89
CA ALA A 323 3.66 -11.96 -4.69
C ALA A 323 4.82 -12.97 -4.64
N TYR A 324 5.10 -13.66 -5.74
CA TYR A 324 6.25 -14.55 -5.84
C TYR A 324 7.58 -13.81 -5.79
N PHE A 325 7.69 -12.72 -6.52
CA PHE A 325 8.89 -11.89 -6.53
C PHE A 325 9.24 -11.43 -5.11
N TYR A 326 8.28 -10.89 -4.38
CA TYR A 326 8.49 -10.39 -3.03
C TYR A 326 8.78 -11.52 -2.03
N ALA A 327 8.07 -12.64 -2.13
CA ALA A 327 8.32 -13.81 -1.29
C ALA A 327 9.75 -14.33 -1.45
N THR A 328 10.29 -14.32 -2.68
CA THR A 328 11.67 -14.76 -2.98
C THR A 328 12.73 -13.82 -2.37
N ILE A 329 12.45 -12.53 -2.30
CA ILE A 329 13.34 -11.53 -1.68
C ILE A 329 13.31 -11.66 -0.16
N GLN A 330 12.11 -11.75 0.41
CA GLN A 330 11.93 -11.70 1.86
C GLN A 330 12.30 -13.01 2.56
N TYR A 331 12.11 -14.13 1.92
CA TYR A 331 12.34 -15.45 2.49
C TYR A 331 13.38 -16.24 1.71
N ASN A 332 14.54 -16.45 2.33
CA ASN A 332 15.59 -17.29 1.79
C ASN A 332 15.53 -18.68 2.47
N PRO A 333 15.02 -19.73 1.78
CA PRO A 333 14.89 -21.06 2.38
C PRO A 333 16.21 -21.67 2.85
N VAL A 334 17.32 -21.34 2.15
CA VAL A 334 18.66 -21.83 2.50
C VAL A 334 19.14 -21.22 3.82
N GLU A 335 18.95 -19.92 3.99
CA GLU A 335 19.30 -19.20 5.21
C GLU A 335 18.44 -19.67 6.38
N MET A 336 17.13 -19.85 6.17
CA MET A 336 16.22 -20.39 7.18
C MET A 336 16.62 -21.78 7.63
N ALA A 337 16.97 -22.68 6.71
CA ALA A 337 17.45 -24.04 7.02
C ALA A 337 18.78 -24.02 7.77
N ASN A 338 19.71 -23.11 7.40
CA ASN A 338 20.99 -22.94 8.08
C ASN A 338 20.81 -22.40 9.50
N ASN A 339 19.91 -21.44 9.72
CA ASN A 339 19.60 -20.90 11.02
C ASN A 339 18.97 -21.96 11.94
N LEU A 340 18.06 -22.79 11.41
CA LEU A 340 17.53 -23.93 12.13
C LEU A 340 18.65 -24.90 12.55
N ARG A 341 19.57 -25.23 11.65
CA ARG A 341 20.69 -26.12 11.93
C ARG A 341 21.66 -25.55 12.98
N LYS A 342 21.97 -24.24 12.89
CA LYS A 342 22.82 -23.56 13.88
C LYS A 342 22.22 -23.59 15.28
N ASN A 343 20.89 -23.53 15.39
CA ASN A 343 20.17 -23.58 16.64
C ASN A 343 19.81 -25.01 17.09
N ASN A 344 20.39 -26.05 16.48
CA ASN A 344 20.08 -27.46 16.71
C ASN A 344 18.59 -27.82 16.59
N GLY A 345 17.87 -27.08 15.72
CA GLY A 345 16.48 -27.37 15.37
C GLY A 345 16.40 -28.25 14.13
N ALA A 346 15.49 -29.20 14.14
CA ALA A 346 15.21 -30.08 13.00
C ALA A 346 13.71 -30.20 12.74
N ILE A 347 13.32 -30.36 11.49
CA ILE A 347 11.94 -30.69 11.13
C ILE A 347 11.77 -32.21 11.24
N PRO A 348 10.80 -32.73 11.99
CA PRO A 348 10.57 -34.16 12.13
C PRO A 348 10.46 -34.87 10.78
N GLY A 349 11.23 -35.94 10.60
CA GLY A 349 11.23 -36.73 9.37
C GLY A 349 12.05 -36.17 8.21
N ILE A 350 12.73 -35.02 8.37
CA ILE A 350 13.53 -34.41 7.30
C ILE A 350 14.99 -34.24 7.75
N ARG A 351 15.93 -34.64 6.92
CA ARG A 351 17.37 -34.49 7.21
C ARG A 351 17.77 -33.01 7.24
N PRO A 352 18.51 -32.54 8.26
CA PRO A 352 19.04 -31.18 8.31
C PRO A 352 19.93 -30.86 7.10
N GLY A 353 19.82 -29.62 6.58
CA GLY A 353 20.62 -29.15 5.45
C GLY A 353 19.78 -28.94 4.19
N LYS A 354 20.25 -29.39 3.02
CA LYS A 354 19.62 -29.17 1.72
C LYS A 354 18.17 -29.68 1.67
N SER A 355 17.90 -30.88 2.20
CA SER A 355 16.55 -31.44 2.24
C SER A 355 15.55 -30.56 3.03
N THR A 356 16.02 -29.93 4.12
CA THR A 356 15.22 -28.97 4.90
C THR A 356 14.96 -27.69 4.11
N SER A 357 15.98 -27.16 3.41
CA SER A 357 15.83 -25.99 2.54
C SER A 357 14.83 -26.25 1.41
N ASP A 358 14.94 -27.39 0.72
CA ASP A 358 14.05 -27.77 -0.37
C ASP A 358 12.59 -27.94 0.12
N TYR A 359 12.41 -28.50 1.31
CA TYR A 359 11.09 -28.65 1.92
C TYR A 359 10.47 -27.31 2.29
N ILE A 360 11.22 -26.42 2.95
CA ILE A 360 10.78 -25.06 3.30
C ILE A 360 10.44 -24.30 2.03
N GLY A 361 11.28 -24.36 0.99
CA GLY A 361 11.03 -23.70 -0.29
C GLY A 361 9.74 -24.16 -0.97
N LYS A 362 9.45 -25.46 -0.96
CA LYS A 362 8.19 -26.01 -1.48
C LYS A 362 6.97 -25.48 -0.72
N ILE A 363 7.08 -25.36 0.60
CA ILE A 363 5.99 -24.83 1.43
C ILE A 363 5.79 -23.34 1.15
N ILE A 364 6.87 -22.55 1.13
CA ILE A 364 6.80 -21.12 0.81
C ILE A 364 6.11 -20.93 -0.54
N ASN A 365 6.53 -21.63 -1.59
CA ASN A 365 5.93 -21.49 -2.91
C ASN A 365 4.43 -21.82 -2.93
N ARG A 366 3.99 -22.87 -2.23
CA ARG A 366 2.57 -23.22 -2.16
C ARG A 366 1.74 -22.21 -1.37
N VAL A 367 2.29 -21.75 -0.24
CA VAL A 367 1.63 -20.76 0.62
C VAL A 367 1.56 -19.42 -0.07
N THR A 368 2.62 -19.00 -0.80
CA THR A 368 2.63 -17.78 -1.61
C THR A 368 1.58 -17.82 -2.71
N LEU A 369 1.45 -18.94 -3.43
CA LEU A 369 0.40 -19.07 -4.46
C LEU A 369 -0.99 -18.89 -3.86
N LEU A 370 -1.25 -19.58 -2.75
CA LEU A 370 -2.54 -19.49 -2.07
C LEU A 370 -2.82 -18.07 -1.58
N GLY A 371 -1.82 -17.43 -0.94
CA GLY A 371 -1.91 -16.04 -0.51
C GLY A 371 -2.17 -15.06 -1.66
N ALA A 372 -1.44 -15.22 -2.78
CA ALA A 372 -1.61 -14.39 -3.97
C ALA A 372 -3.01 -14.52 -4.57
N LEU A 373 -3.56 -15.73 -4.64
CA LEU A 373 -4.92 -15.98 -5.12
C LEU A 373 -5.97 -15.31 -4.21
N LEU A 374 -5.83 -15.46 -2.88
CA LEU A 374 -6.74 -14.86 -1.91
C LEU A 374 -6.71 -13.33 -1.99
N ILE A 375 -5.53 -12.73 -2.08
CA ILE A 375 -5.35 -11.28 -2.25
C ILE A 375 -5.96 -10.81 -3.58
N SER A 376 -5.74 -11.56 -4.66
CA SER A 376 -6.28 -11.22 -5.98
C SER A 376 -7.81 -11.20 -6.00
N VAL A 377 -8.47 -12.14 -5.30
CA VAL A 377 -9.93 -12.16 -5.17
C VAL A 377 -10.44 -10.85 -4.56
N VAL A 378 -9.81 -10.39 -3.47
CA VAL A 378 -10.22 -9.14 -2.81
C VAL A 378 -9.93 -7.92 -3.68
N ALA A 379 -8.76 -7.89 -4.33
CA ALA A 379 -8.35 -6.76 -5.17
C ALA A 379 -9.23 -6.61 -6.42
N LEU A 380 -9.62 -7.74 -7.03
CA LEU A 380 -10.44 -7.77 -8.24
C LEU A 380 -11.92 -7.58 -7.99
N PHE A 381 -12.41 -7.90 -6.79
CA PHE A 381 -13.86 -7.88 -6.50
C PHE A 381 -14.53 -6.55 -6.88
N PRO A 382 -14.05 -5.36 -6.50
CA PRO A 382 -14.70 -4.11 -6.88
C PRO A 382 -14.65 -3.83 -8.39
N ILE A 383 -13.56 -4.23 -9.05
CA ILE A 383 -13.40 -4.08 -10.50
C ILE A 383 -14.43 -4.96 -11.23
N LEU A 384 -14.53 -6.23 -10.83
CA LEU A 384 -15.51 -7.17 -11.40
C LEU A 384 -16.94 -6.75 -11.08
N PHE A 385 -17.19 -6.20 -9.89
CA PHE A 385 -18.49 -5.67 -9.51
C PHE A 385 -18.88 -4.47 -10.40
N GLN A 386 -17.96 -3.52 -10.62
CA GLN A 386 -18.19 -2.35 -11.50
C GLN A 386 -18.43 -2.78 -12.94
N LEU A 387 -17.64 -3.72 -13.46
CA LEU A 387 -17.85 -4.28 -14.82
C LEU A 387 -19.20 -4.98 -14.93
N GLY A 388 -19.61 -5.73 -13.91
CA GLY A 388 -20.90 -6.43 -13.87
C GLY A 388 -22.09 -5.47 -13.81
N THR A 389 -22.05 -4.44 -12.98
CA THR A 389 -23.10 -3.42 -12.90
C THR A 389 -23.21 -2.60 -14.17
N LYS A 390 -22.09 -2.24 -14.79
CA LYS A 390 -22.05 -1.54 -16.08
C LYS A 390 -22.64 -2.40 -17.20
N ALA A 391 -22.34 -3.69 -17.25
CA ALA A 391 -22.92 -4.64 -18.21
C ALA A 391 -24.44 -4.82 -18.00
N GLY A 392 -24.92 -4.68 -16.78
CA GLY A 392 -26.36 -4.69 -16.43
C GLY A 392 -27.09 -3.37 -16.67
N GLY A 393 -26.42 -2.35 -17.24
CA GLY A 393 -27.00 -1.02 -17.46
C GLY A 393 -27.18 -0.20 -16.18
N LEU A 394 -26.56 -0.64 -15.07
CA LEU A 394 -26.57 0.05 -13.77
C LEU A 394 -25.21 0.73 -13.57
N ASP A 395 -25.17 2.04 -13.73
CA ASP A 395 -23.94 2.81 -13.45
C ASP A 395 -23.82 3.08 -11.96
N MET A 396 -23.26 2.11 -11.22
CA MET A 396 -22.98 2.22 -9.80
C MET A 396 -21.46 2.28 -9.60
N GLN A 397 -20.98 3.48 -9.33
CA GLN A 397 -19.56 3.70 -9.06
C GLN A 397 -19.29 3.58 -7.57
N ILE A 398 -18.42 2.64 -7.21
CA ILE A 398 -17.97 2.46 -5.83
C ILE A 398 -16.68 3.25 -5.63
N SER A 399 -16.72 4.27 -4.79
CA SER A 399 -15.59 5.15 -4.52
C SER A 399 -14.45 4.50 -3.70
N MET A 400 -14.56 3.23 -3.33
CA MET A 400 -13.57 2.52 -2.53
C MET A 400 -13.23 1.16 -3.16
N GLY A 401 -12.00 1.00 -3.63
CA GLY A 401 -11.50 -0.22 -4.26
C GLY A 401 -11.08 -1.29 -3.25
N GLY A 402 -10.95 -2.55 -3.71
CA GLY A 402 -10.46 -3.67 -2.90
C GLY A 402 -9.05 -3.45 -2.37
N THR A 403 -8.19 -2.79 -3.14
CA THR A 403 -6.85 -2.35 -2.73
C THR A 403 -6.90 -1.47 -1.47
N SER A 404 -7.83 -0.50 -1.43
CA SER A 404 -7.98 0.40 -0.29
C SER A 404 -8.40 -0.35 0.97
N LEU A 405 -9.29 -1.34 0.85
CA LEU A 405 -9.71 -2.17 1.99
C LEU A 405 -8.55 -3.01 2.54
N ILE A 406 -7.76 -3.62 1.66
CA ILE A 406 -6.59 -4.42 2.09
C ILE A 406 -5.58 -3.53 2.79
N ILE A 407 -5.32 -2.32 2.28
CA ILE A 407 -4.40 -1.36 2.91
C ILE A 407 -4.93 -0.96 4.29
N VAL A 408 -6.19 -0.57 4.40
CA VAL A 408 -6.78 -0.15 5.69
C VAL A 408 -6.72 -1.26 6.74
N VAL A 409 -7.15 -2.46 6.37
CA VAL A 409 -7.18 -3.59 7.32
C VAL A 409 -5.77 -4.06 7.64
N GLY A 410 -4.88 -4.18 6.64
CA GLY A 410 -3.49 -4.61 6.82
C GLY A 410 -2.71 -3.66 7.72
N VAL A 411 -2.79 -2.34 7.46
CA VAL A 411 -2.11 -1.32 8.29
C VAL A 411 -2.66 -1.31 9.71
N ALA A 412 -3.97 -1.43 9.90
CA ALA A 412 -4.56 -1.50 11.22
C ALA A 412 -4.06 -2.72 12.02
N LEU A 413 -4.02 -3.90 11.39
CA LEU A 413 -3.53 -5.13 12.00
C LEU A 413 -2.04 -5.05 12.32
N GLU A 414 -1.23 -4.55 11.38
CA GLU A 414 0.22 -4.40 11.56
C GLU A 414 0.54 -3.42 12.70
N THR A 415 -0.14 -2.28 12.75
CA THR A 415 0.03 -1.28 13.82
C THR A 415 -0.31 -1.86 15.19
N VAL A 416 -1.39 -2.64 15.30
CA VAL A 416 -1.77 -3.30 16.56
C VAL A 416 -0.73 -4.35 16.96
N LYS A 417 -0.26 -5.19 16.03
CA LYS A 417 0.79 -6.19 16.28
C LYS A 417 2.10 -5.53 16.74
N GLN A 418 2.45 -4.37 16.17
CA GLN A 418 3.63 -3.61 16.58
C GLN A 418 3.47 -3.03 17.98
N LEU A 419 2.27 -2.52 18.34
CA LEU A 419 1.96 -2.08 19.70
C LEU A 419 2.09 -3.23 20.71
N GLU A 420 1.55 -4.41 20.39
CA GLU A 420 1.67 -5.62 21.22
C GLU A 420 3.12 -6.02 21.43
N SER A 421 3.92 -6.02 20.37
CA SER A 421 5.36 -6.32 20.45
C SER A 421 6.11 -5.33 21.34
N GLN A 422 5.85 -4.02 21.21
CA GLN A 422 6.49 -3.01 22.05
C GLN A 422 6.06 -3.11 23.52
N MET A 423 4.84 -3.53 23.81
CA MET A 423 4.38 -3.79 25.18
C MET A 423 5.06 -5.03 25.79
N MET A 424 5.17 -6.13 25.04
CA MET A 424 5.82 -7.36 25.51
C MET A 424 7.30 -7.16 25.81
N MET A 425 8.02 -6.43 24.98
CA MET A 425 9.45 -6.13 25.23
C MET A 425 9.71 -5.40 26.54
N ARG A 426 8.74 -4.65 27.07
CA ARG A 426 8.85 -3.92 28.34
C ARG A 426 8.53 -4.78 29.55
N HIS A 427 7.60 -5.72 29.44
CA HIS A 427 7.36 -6.68 30.52
C HIS A 427 8.59 -7.55 30.82
N TYR A 428 9.43 -7.81 29.82
CA TYR A 428 10.70 -8.52 30.00
C TYR A 428 11.79 -7.68 30.70
N LYS A 429 11.81 -6.34 30.49
CA LYS A 429 12.78 -5.45 31.19
C LYS A 429 12.50 -5.28 32.68
N GLY A 430 11.25 -5.34 33.10
CA GLY A 430 10.88 -5.26 34.51
C GLY A 430 11.19 -6.54 35.34
N PHE A 431 11.74 -7.58 34.71
CA PHE A 431 12.20 -8.79 35.39
C PHE A 431 13.72 -8.81 35.61
N LEU A 432 14.46 -7.82 35.11
CA LEU A 432 15.92 -7.71 35.18
C LEU A 432 16.39 -6.53 36.07
N ASP A 433 15.46 -5.71 36.54
CA ASP A 433 15.62 -4.73 37.61
C ASP A 433 15.04 -5.29 38.94
#